data_d482c135cef811bf83c50d469eb69c3c
#
_entry.id   d482c135cef811bf83c50d469eb69c3c
#
_cell.length_a   1.000
_cell.length_b   1.000
_cell.length_c   1.000
_cell.angle_alpha   90.00
_cell.angle_beta   90.00
_cell.angle_gamma   90.00
#
_symmetry.space_group_name_H-M   'P 1'
#
loop_
_entity.id
_entity.type
_entity.pdbx_description
1 polymer ?
#
loop_
_entity_poly.entity_id
_entity_poly.type
_entity_poly.pdbx_seq_one_letter_code
_entity_poly.pdbx_strand_id
1 'polypeptide(L)'
;KDVFSKNTVSTFIEEWVSNTVLYRAAKKHGLLEDEQLKRARDAYYKKVVVAAYVDSETTANINITKEDVRTYYKNHRDEFFRGSDEVYAHHFIAHKISDARNIRDQLTGGLKKDLSSLGVFLTESRYIKKGRLINSLDGALFRTRDSVVGPIRTDRGFHVFNVVHRYSKGSIIGLDASYDEIYQRLAKQRSAMLSTRLLDSLKRDINIFINLNYQQP
;
A
#
# COMPACT_ATOMS: atom_id res chain seq x y z
N LYS A 1 19.29 -3.07 -8.02
CA LYS A 1 20.02 -1.91 -8.59
C LYS A 1 19.28 -1.49 -9.83
N ASP A 2 19.01 -0.19 -9.95
CA ASP A 2 18.31 0.56 -11.00
C ASP A 2 16.78 0.52 -10.92
N VAL A 3 16.29 1.26 -9.93
CA VAL A 3 14.84 1.46 -9.69
C VAL A 3 14.22 2.47 -10.67
N PHE A 4 15.03 3.22 -11.43
CA PHE A 4 14.53 4.26 -12.34
C PHE A 4 14.92 3.98 -13.78
N SER A 5 13.92 3.93 -14.68
CA SER A 5 14.18 3.90 -16.11
C SER A 5 14.80 5.25 -16.56
N LYS A 6 15.60 5.26 -17.64
CA LYS A 6 16.16 6.51 -18.20
C LYS A 6 15.07 7.57 -18.47
N ASN A 7 13.88 7.15 -18.90
CA ASN A 7 12.75 8.06 -19.13
C ASN A 7 12.27 8.73 -17.84
N THR A 8 12.21 7.99 -16.72
CA THR A 8 11.78 8.52 -15.42
C THR A 8 12.77 9.59 -14.92
N VAL A 9 14.07 9.36 -15.09
CA VAL A 9 15.10 10.33 -14.70
C VAL A 9 15.03 11.59 -15.59
N SER A 10 14.84 11.44 -16.91
CA SER A 10 14.69 12.57 -17.83
C SER A 10 13.51 13.45 -17.49
N THR A 11 12.34 12.84 -17.27
CA THR A 11 11.12 13.55 -16.87
C THR A 11 11.31 14.31 -15.55
N PHE A 12 11.93 13.68 -14.56
CA PHE A 12 12.24 14.35 -13.28
C PHE A 12 13.15 15.57 -13.45
N ILE A 13 14.20 15.45 -14.28
CA ILE A 13 15.12 16.56 -14.56
C ILE A 13 14.38 17.71 -15.26
N GLU A 14 13.55 17.42 -16.26
CA GLU A 14 12.76 18.43 -16.98
C GLU A 14 11.79 19.17 -16.06
N GLU A 15 11.09 18.46 -15.20
CA GLU A 15 10.20 19.07 -14.17
C GLU A 15 10.98 19.94 -13.19
N TRP A 16 12.13 19.45 -12.71
CA TRP A 16 12.97 20.23 -11.79
C TRP A 16 13.50 21.51 -12.43
N VAL A 17 13.98 21.45 -13.68
CA VAL A 17 14.46 22.60 -14.42
C VAL A 17 13.34 23.62 -14.63
N SER A 18 12.17 23.16 -15.10
CA SER A 18 10.99 24.01 -15.34
C SER A 18 10.57 24.73 -14.06
N ASN A 19 10.41 24.00 -12.96
CA ASN A 19 10.05 24.58 -11.65
C ASN A 19 11.10 25.59 -11.17
N THR A 20 12.39 25.29 -11.35
CA THR A 20 13.48 26.19 -10.94
C THR A 20 13.48 27.48 -11.74
N VAL A 21 13.28 27.42 -13.06
CA VAL A 21 13.23 28.58 -13.94
C VAL A 21 12.03 29.47 -13.61
N LEU A 22 10.82 28.86 -13.45
CA LEU A 22 9.61 29.58 -13.11
C LEU A 22 9.72 30.22 -11.71
N TYR A 23 10.27 29.52 -10.73
CA TYR A 23 10.49 30.10 -9.40
C TYR A 23 11.43 31.29 -9.42
N ARG A 24 12.54 31.24 -10.21
CA ARG A 24 13.43 32.38 -10.38
C ARG A 24 12.75 33.59 -11.04
N ALA A 25 11.89 33.35 -12.03
CA ALA A 25 11.10 34.40 -12.65
C ALA A 25 10.11 35.01 -11.65
N ALA A 26 9.37 34.18 -10.90
CA ALA A 26 8.46 34.64 -9.85
C ALA A 26 9.15 35.51 -8.80
N LYS A 27 10.37 35.13 -8.39
CA LYS A 27 11.21 35.94 -7.48
C LYS A 27 11.55 37.30 -8.07
N LYS A 28 11.94 37.38 -9.35
CA LYS A 28 12.23 38.66 -10.03
C LYS A 28 10.99 39.56 -10.13
N HIS A 29 9.80 38.97 -10.24
CA HIS A 29 8.54 39.72 -10.27
C HIS A 29 8.01 40.07 -8.87
N GLY A 30 8.79 39.85 -7.80
CA GLY A 30 8.42 40.26 -6.45
C GLY A 30 7.37 39.35 -5.76
N LEU A 31 7.00 38.21 -6.35
CA LEU A 31 5.98 37.33 -5.77
C LEU A 31 6.34 36.80 -4.38
N LEU A 32 7.63 36.75 -4.03
CA LEU A 32 8.04 36.33 -2.69
C LEU A 32 7.67 37.33 -1.60
N GLU A 33 7.41 38.58 -2.00
CA GLU A 33 6.98 39.65 -1.07
C GLU A 33 5.45 39.80 -1.01
N ASP A 34 4.71 39.01 -1.80
CA ASP A 34 3.24 39.00 -1.76
C ASP A 34 2.74 38.50 -0.41
N GLU A 35 1.90 39.30 0.26
CA GLU A 35 1.42 39.02 1.61
C GLU A 35 0.50 37.80 1.68
N GLN A 36 -0.24 37.47 0.62
CA GLN A 36 -1.10 36.29 0.59
C GLN A 36 -0.23 35.02 0.49
N LEU A 37 0.82 35.07 -0.35
CA LEU A 37 1.77 33.95 -0.47
C LEU A 37 2.59 33.75 0.79
N LYS A 38 3.00 34.83 1.48
CA LYS A 38 3.67 34.76 2.79
C LYS A 38 2.76 34.08 3.83
N ARG A 39 1.50 34.53 3.95
CA ARG A 39 0.53 33.91 4.86
C ARG A 39 0.29 32.43 4.54
N ALA A 40 0.16 32.07 3.27
CA ALA A 40 -0.02 30.69 2.86
C ALA A 40 1.20 29.82 3.21
N ARG A 41 2.43 30.32 2.94
CA ARG A 41 3.68 29.68 3.33
C ARG A 41 3.75 29.44 4.84
N ASP A 42 3.50 30.49 5.64
CA ASP A 42 3.61 30.43 7.09
C ASP A 42 2.56 29.48 7.70
N ALA A 43 1.35 29.49 7.17
CA ALA A 43 0.30 28.54 7.55
C ALA A 43 0.67 27.09 7.21
N TYR A 44 1.25 26.87 6.03
CA TYR A 44 1.74 25.55 5.64
C TYR A 44 2.91 25.10 6.53
N TYR A 45 3.90 25.97 6.73
CA TYR A 45 5.04 25.68 7.57
C TYR A 45 4.63 25.33 9.00
N LYS A 46 3.71 26.10 9.59
CA LYS A 46 3.13 25.79 10.90
C LYS A 46 2.52 24.38 10.96
N LYS A 47 1.75 23.99 9.92
CA LYS A 47 1.18 22.61 9.84
C LYS A 47 2.25 21.55 9.81
N VAL A 48 3.33 21.76 9.03
CA VAL A 48 4.46 20.81 8.93
C VAL A 48 5.18 20.68 10.27
N VAL A 49 5.46 21.80 10.93
CA VAL A 49 6.14 21.80 12.25
C VAL A 49 5.29 21.11 13.30
N VAL A 50 3.99 21.39 13.36
CA VAL A 50 3.06 20.71 14.29
C VAL A 50 3.02 19.21 14.02
N ALA A 51 2.92 18.79 12.75
CA ALA A 51 2.91 17.38 12.41
C ALA A 51 4.21 16.69 12.81
N ALA A 52 5.37 17.30 12.52
CA ALA A 52 6.68 16.77 12.90
C ALA A 52 6.85 16.66 14.43
N TYR A 53 6.37 17.65 15.19
CA TYR A 53 6.40 17.62 16.64
C TYR A 53 5.53 16.49 17.20
N VAL A 54 4.28 16.39 16.74
CA VAL A 54 3.38 15.30 17.15
C VAL A 54 3.99 13.93 16.81
N ASP A 55 4.57 13.78 15.64
CA ASP A 55 5.22 12.53 15.23
C ASP A 55 6.40 12.19 16.14
N SER A 56 7.29 13.14 16.44
CA SER A 56 8.43 12.91 17.32
C SER A 56 8.02 12.48 18.73
N GLU A 57 6.93 13.05 19.28
CA GLU A 57 6.46 12.73 20.63
C GLU A 57 5.66 11.44 20.71
N THR A 58 5.04 11.01 19.60
CA THR A 58 4.14 9.86 19.61
C THR A 58 4.74 8.59 19.05
N THR A 59 5.57 8.66 17.99
CA THR A 59 6.05 7.48 17.26
C THR A 59 6.87 6.54 18.13
N ALA A 60 7.77 7.08 18.96
CA ALA A 60 8.60 6.28 19.89
C ALA A 60 7.77 5.51 20.95
N ASN A 61 6.53 5.94 21.20
CA ASN A 61 5.65 5.37 22.22
C ASN A 61 4.59 4.42 21.64
N ILE A 62 4.58 4.19 20.31
CA ILE A 62 3.71 3.22 19.67
C ILE A 62 4.32 1.83 19.81
N ASN A 63 3.81 1.07 20.78
CA ASN A 63 4.18 -0.32 20.96
C ASN A 63 2.95 -1.20 20.75
N ILE A 64 2.94 -1.99 19.67
CA ILE A 64 1.89 -2.96 19.34
C ILE A 64 2.48 -4.35 19.48
N THR A 65 1.96 -5.10 20.43
CA THR A 65 2.40 -6.46 20.69
C THR A 65 1.63 -7.48 19.82
N LYS A 66 2.18 -8.68 19.69
CA LYS A 66 1.47 -9.80 19.04
C LYS A 66 0.16 -10.14 19.76
N GLU A 67 0.10 -9.92 21.07
CA GLU A 67 -1.09 -10.19 21.87
C GLU A 67 -2.17 -9.13 21.63
N ASP A 68 -1.79 -7.85 21.42
CA ASP A 68 -2.74 -6.81 21.01
C ASP A 68 -3.42 -7.19 19.69
N VAL A 69 -2.64 -7.67 18.71
CA VAL A 69 -3.15 -8.10 17.40
C VAL A 69 -4.10 -9.30 17.55
N ARG A 70 -3.73 -10.30 18.34
CA ARG A 70 -4.60 -11.47 18.61
C ARG A 70 -5.90 -11.07 19.28
N THR A 71 -5.83 -10.22 20.28
CA THR A 71 -6.99 -9.73 21.03
C THR A 71 -7.92 -8.93 20.14
N TYR A 72 -7.36 -8.05 19.32
CA TYR A 72 -8.13 -7.30 18.32
C TYR A 72 -8.85 -8.24 17.35
N TYR A 73 -8.13 -9.18 16.75
CA TYR A 73 -8.72 -10.17 15.83
C TYR A 73 -9.85 -10.98 16.47
N LYS A 74 -9.65 -11.44 17.71
CA LYS A 74 -10.66 -12.20 18.45
C LYS A 74 -11.95 -11.41 18.65
N ASN A 75 -11.81 -10.13 18.99
CA ASN A 75 -12.95 -9.26 19.31
C ASN A 75 -13.68 -8.70 18.08
N HIS A 76 -12.99 -8.70 16.90
CA HIS A 76 -13.52 -8.14 15.65
C HIS A 76 -13.52 -9.17 14.52
N ARG A 77 -13.65 -10.46 14.85
CA ARG A 77 -13.53 -11.56 13.89
C ARG A 77 -14.53 -11.47 12.74
N ASP A 78 -15.68 -10.90 13.01
CA ASP A 78 -16.77 -10.64 12.06
C ASP A 78 -16.44 -9.55 11.02
N GLU A 79 -15.38 -8.75 11.24
CA GLU A 79 -14.89 -7.79 10.25
C GLU A 79 -13.94 -8.41 9.21
N PHE A 80 -13.36 -9.60 9.53
CA PHE A 80 -12.35 -10.26 8.73
C PHE A 80 -12.93 -11.37 7.85
N PHE A 81 -13.68 -10.98 6.82
CA PHE A 81 -14.22 -11.91 5.83
C PHE A 81 -13.90 -11.45 4.41
N ARG A 82 -13.84 -12.41 3.49
CA ARG A 82 -13.55 -12.13 2.09
C ARG A 82 -14.78 -11.56 1.36
N GLY A 83 -14.62 -10.38 0.79
CA GLY A 83 -15.69 -9.72 0.02
C GLY A 83 -15.93 -10.33 -1.37
N SER A 84 -14.99 -11.14 -1.87
CA SER A 84 -15.04 -11.84 -3.16
C SER A 84 -14.31 -13.18 -3.07
N ASP A 85 -14.48 -14.02 -4.08
CA ASP A 85 -13.62 -15.19 -4.25
C ASP A 85 -12.17 -14.74 -4.38
N GLU A 86 -11.25 -15.53 -3.81
CA GLU A 86 -9.82 -15.20 -3.75
C GLU A 86 -8.99 -16.47 -3.90
N VAL A 87 -7.83 -16.36 -4.52
CA VAL A 87 -6.85 -17.44 -4.60
C VAL A 87 -5.51 -16.96 -4.09
N TYR A 88 -4.78 -17.83 -3.39
CA TYR A 88 -3.34 -17.67 -3.18
C TYR A 88 -2.61 -18.49 -4.23
N ALA A 89 -1.81 -17.83 -5.06
CA ALA A 89 -1.16 -18.47 -6.20
C ALA A 89 0.25 -17.93 -6.43
N HIS A 90 1.12 -18.82 -6.94
CA HIS A 90 2.38 -18.45 -7.55
C HIS A 90 2.11 -18.14 -9.02
N HIS A 91 2.54 -16.98 -9.48
CA HIS A 91 2.31 -16.48 -10.83
C HIS A 91 3.62 -16.46 -11.62
N PHE A 92 3.62 -17.14 -12.75
CA PHE A 92 4.76 -17.27 -13.65
C PHE A 92 4.42 -16.59 -14.98
N ILE A 93 5.42 -15.91 -15.58
CA ILE A 93 5.30 -15.32 -16.91
C ILE A 93 6.48 -15.80 -17.75
N ALA A 94 6.17 -16.31 -18.96
CA ALA A 94 7.15 -16.71 -19.95
C ALA A 94 6.89 -15.99 -21.28
N HIS A 95 7.95 -15.60 -21.99
CA HIS A 95 7.83 -14.96 -23.30
C HIS A 95 7.52 -15.98 -24.42
N LYS A 96 7.93 -17.23 -24.26
CA LYS A 96 7.70 -18.31 -25.22
C LYS A 96 6.68 -19.30 -24.69
N ILE A 97 5.80 -19.77 -25.59
CA ILE A 97 4.78 -20.77 -25.25
C ILE A 97 5.42 -22.11 -24.82
N SER A 98 6.58 -22.48 -25.37
CA SER A 98 7.34 -23.68 -24.99
C SER A 98 7.69 -23.65 -23.49
N ASP A 99 8.20 -22.52 -23.03
CA ASP A 99 8.61 -22.35 -21.64
C ASP A 99 7.40 -22.37 -20.70
N ALA A 100 6.31 -21.72 -21.10
CA ALA A 100 5.07 -21.73 -20.32
C ALA A 100 4.45 -23.14 -20.23
N ARG A 101 4.52 -23.94 -21.30
CA ARG A 101 4.10 -25.36 -21.27
C ARG A 101 4.99 -26.17 -20.34
N ASN A 102 6.31 -25.99 -20.42
CA ASN A 102 7.24 -26.66 -19.54
C ASN A 102 6.98 -26.33 -18.06
N ILE A 103 6.73 -25.04 -17.73
CA ILE A 103 6.33 -24.62 -16.39
C ILE A 103 5.06 -25.37 -15.94
N ARG A 104 4.03 -25.37 -16.76
CA ARG A 104 2.77 -26.07 -16.45
C ARG A 104 3.00 -27.56 -16.20
N ASP A 105 3.74 -28.21 -17.09
CA ASP A 105 3.97 -29.66 -17.04
C ASP A 105 4.80 -30.03 -15.80
N GLN A 106 5.78 -29.23 -15.42
CA GLN A 106 6.53 -29.39 -14.17
C GLN A 106 5.66 -29.20 -12.92
N LEU A 107 4.74 -28.24 -12.92
CA LEU A 107 3.84 -27.99 -11.80
C LEU A 107 2.76 -29.08 -11.68
N THR A 108 2.32 -29.66 -12.80
CA THR A 108 1.29 -30.70 -12.84
C THR A 108 1.85 -32.11 -12.51
N GLY A 109 3.11 -32.35 -12.79
CA GLY A 109 3.73 -33.68 -12.71
C GLY A 109 4.00 -34.24 -11.30
N GLY A 110 3.48 -33.62 -10.24
CA GLY A 110 3.43 -34.18 -8.87
C GLY A 110 4.77 -34.44 -8.17
N LEU A 111 5.88 -34.30 -8.85
CA LEU A 111 7.19 -34.29 -8.21
C LEU A 111 7.33 -32.97 -7.47
N LYS A 112 7.71 -33.01 -6.19
CA LYS A 112 8.19 -31.84 -5.42
C LYS A 112 9.46 -31.30 -6.09
N LYS A 113 9.31 -30.80 -7.32
CA LYS A 113 10.40 -30.09 -7.99
C LYS A 113 10.52 -28.73 -7.35
N ASP A 114 11.71 -28.49 -6.91
CA ASP A 114 12.17 -27.26 -6.32
C ASP A 114 11.71 -26.08 -7.20
N LEU A 115 10.81 -25.24 -6.68
CA LEU A 115 10.38 -24.00 -7.35
C LEU A 115 11.57 -23.09 -7.69
N SER A 116 12.73 -23.35 -7.11
CA SER A 116 13.98 -22.65 -7.41
C SER A 116 14.37 -22.79 -8.88
N SER A 117 14.11 -23.92 -9.52
CA SER A 117 14.38 -24.14 -10.96
C SER A 117 13.46 -23.30 -11.86
N LEU A 118 12.29 -22.91 -11.36
CA LEU A 118 11.31 -22.04 -12.02
C LEU A 118 11.43 -20.58 -11.58
N GLY A 119 12.34 -20.26 -10.66
CA GLY A 119 12.48 -18.95 -10.05
C GLY A 119 12.69 -17.81 -11.06
N VAL A 120 13.33 -18.11 -12.21
CA VAL A 120 13.54 -17.14 -13.31
C VAL A 120 12.20 -16.65 -13.91
N PHE A 121 11.16 -17.50 -13.87
CA PHE A 121 9.82 -17.20 -14.42
C PHE A 121 8.82 -16.77 -13.35
N LEU A 122 9.15 -16.98 -12.07
CA LEU A 122 8.28 -16.57 -10.96
C LEU A 122 8.26 -15.05 -10.85
N THR A 123 7.09 -14.47 -11.14
CA THR A 123 6.90 -13.02 -11.04
C THR A 123 6.51 -12.62 -9.63
N GLU A 124 5.57 -13.37 -9.02
CA GLU A 124 5.03 -13.05 -7.70
C GLU A 124 4.30 -14.23 -7.07
N SER A 125 4.20 -14.20 -5.75
CA SER A 125 3.34 -15.08 -4.96
C SER A 125 2.41 -14.22 -4.12
N ARG A 126 1.09 -14.25 -4.42
CA ARG A 126 0.16 -13.34 -3.75
C ARG A 126 -1.28 -13.87 -3.68
N TYR A 127 -2.05 -13.19 -2.87
CA TYR A 127 -3.50 -13.28 -2.90
C TYR A 127 -4.07 -12.49 -4.09
N ILE A 128 -4.91 -13.13 -4.89
CA ILE A 128 -5.56 -12.56 -6.07
C ILE A 128 -7.07 -12.62 -5.85
N LYS A 129 -7.70 -11.44 -5.80
CA LYS A 129 -9.16 -11.31 -5.69
C LYS A 129 -9.79 -11.37 -7.08
N LYS A 130 -10.91 -12.06 -7.19
CA LYS A 130 -11.72 -12.10 -8.41
C LYS A 130 -12.10 -10.68 -8.87
N GLY A 131 -11.95 -10.41 -10.16
CA GLY A 131 -12.20 -9.10 -10.75
C GLY A 131 -11.01 -8.12 -10.64
N ARG A 132 -9.81 -8.56 -10.21
CA ARG A 132 -8.62 -7.71 -10.11
C ARG A 132 -7.57 -7.96 -11.19
N LEU A 133 -7.77 -8.97 -12.03
CA LEU A 133 -6.95 -9.23 -13.21
C LEU A 133 -7.69 -8.81 -14.47
N ILE A 134 -6.97 -8.74 -15.58
CA ILE A 134 -7.60 -8.61 -16.90
C ILE A 134 -8.53 -9.81 -17.15
N ASN A 135 -9.62 -9.58 -17.89
CA ASN A 135 -10.71 -10.54 -18.05
C ASN A 135 -10.27 -11.95 -18.48
N SER A 136 -9.27 -12.06 -19.37
CA SER A 136 -8.74 -13.35 -19.82
C SER A 136 -8.09 -14.16 -18.72
N LEU A 137 -7.29 -13.53 -17.86
CA LEU A 137 -6.61 -14.14 -16.72
C LEU A 137 -7.61 -14.44 -15.59
N ASP A 138 -8.45 -13.47 -15.26
CA ASP A 138 -9.45 -13.58 -14.20
C ASP A 138 -10.43 -14.72 -14.49
N GLY A 139 -10.98 -14.73 -15.70
CA GLY A 139 -11.90 -15.76 -16.15
C GLY A 139 -11.28 -17.16 -16.11
N ALA A 140 -10.05 -17.33 -16.59
CA ALA A 140 -9.36 -18.60 -16.56
C ALA A 140 -9.07 -19.05 -15.12
N LEU A 141 -8.62 -18.15 -14.26
CA LEU A 141 -8.22 -18.47 -12.88
C LEU A 141 -9.41 -18.86 -12.00
N PHE A 142 -10.57 -18.22 -12.18
CA PHE A 142 -11.73 -18.39 -11.29
C PHE A 142 -12.82 -19.30 -11.85
N ARG A 143 -12.78 -19.71 -13.15
CA ARG A 143 -13.73 -20.67 -13.73
C ARG A 143 -13.37 -22.12 -13.50
N THR A 144 -12.08 -22.43 -13.35
CA THR A 144 -11.60 -23.79 -13.08
C THR A 144 -11.30 -24.01 -11.60
N ARG A 145 -11.29 -25.27 -11.18
CA ARG A 145 -10.81 -25.70 -9.86
C ARG A 145 -9.40 -26.30 -9.91
N ASP A 146 -8.79 -26.31 -11.09
CA ASP A 146 -7.45 -26.87 -11.25
C ASP A 146 -6.42 -26.13 -10.40
N SER A 147 -5.43 -26.85 -9.91
CA SER A 147 -4.32 -26.26 -9.17
C SER A 147 -3.33 -25.52 -10.09
N VAL A 148 -3.24 -25.92 -11.36
CA VAL A 148 -2.39 -25.27 -12.36
C VAL A 148 -3.25 -24.71 -13.48
N VAL A 149 -3.22 -23.40 -13.70
CA VAL A 149 -4.04 -22.69 -14.68
C VAL A 149 -3.14 -21.99 -15.69
N GLY A 150 -3.39 -22.23 -16.97
CA GLY A 150 -2.60 -21.68 -18.07
C GLY A 150 -1.95 -22.77 -18.93
N PRO A 151 -1.13 -22.40 -19.94
CA PRO A 151 -0.70 -21.05 -20.31
C PRO A 151 -1.82 -20.16 -20.88
N ILE A 152 -1.90 -18.92 -20.44
CA ILE A 152 -2.85 -17.92 -20.92
C ILE A 152 -2.05 -16.80 -21.60
N ARG A 153 -2.37 -16.49 -22.86
CA ARG A 153 -1.68 -15.46 -23.64
C ARG A 153 -2.20 -14.06 -23.27
N THR A 154 -1.27 -13.12 -23.09
CA THR A 154 -1.52 -11.68 -23.01
C THR A 154 -0.43 -10.92 -23.77
N ASP A 155 -0.52 -9.59 -23.78
CA ASP A 155 0.51 -8.72 -24.39
C ASP A 155 1.87 -8.81 -23.65
N ARG A 156 1.85 -9.25 -22.38
CA ARG A 156 3.07 -9.43 -21.58
C ARG A 156 3.72 -10.80 -21.68
N GLY A 157 3.07 -11.73 -22.41
CA GLY A 157 3.55 -13.11 -22.58
C GLY A 157 2.51 -14.14 -22.20
N PHE A 158 2.99 -15.31 -21.80
CA PHE A 158 2.18 -16.47 -21.42
C PHE A 158 2.21 -16.63 -19.90
N HIS A 159 1.03 -16.58 -19.28
CA HIS A 159 0.84 -16.64 -17.84
C HIS A 159 0.48 -18.06 -17.40
N VAL A 160 1.13 -18.54 -16.36
CA VAL A 160 0.80 -19.80 -15.67
C VAL A 160 0.64 -19.51 -14.20
N PHE A 161 -0.42 -20.02 -13.58
CA PHE A 161 -0.69 -19.90 -12.15
C PHE A 161 -0.64 -21.27 -11.49
N ASN A 162 0.12 -21.39 -10.41
CA ASN A 162 0.02 -22.50 -9.47
C ASN A 162 -0.81 -22.07 -8.28
N VAL A 163 -2.05 -22.50 -8.22
CA VAL A 163 -3.01 -22.15 -7.17
C VAL A 163 -2.78 -23.05 -5.97
N VAL A 164 -2.30 -22.45 -4.89
CA VAL A 164 -2.02 -23.15 -3.63
C VAL A 164 -3.32 -23.28 -2.80
N HIS A 165 -4.10 -22.19 -2.72
CA HIS A 165 -5.35 -22.16 -1.97
C HIS A 165 -6.43 -21.37 -2.73
N ARG A 166 -7.68 -21.83 -2.57
CA ARG A 166 -8.88 -21.14 -3.04
C ARG A 166 -9.78 -20.81 -1.86
N TYR A 167 -10.24 -19.58 -1.84
CA TYR A 167 -11.12 -19.07 -0.79
C TYR A 167 -12.40 -18.52 -1.40
N SER A 168 -13.53 -18.92 -0.84
CA SER A 168 -14.83 -18.42 -1.29
C SER A 168 -15.15 -17.07 -0.66
N LYS A 169 -15.94 -16.27 -1.36
CA LYS A 169 -16.58 -15.08 -0.80
C LYS A 169 -17.29 -15.44 0.53
N GLY A 170 -17.19 -14.59 1.54
CA GLY A 170 -17.74 -14.80 2.87
C GLY A 170 -16.91 -15.71 3.79
N SER A 171 -15.82 -16.35 3.29
CA SER A 171 -14.91 -17.08 4.17
C SER A 171 -14.09 -16.14 5.04
N ILE A 172 -13.78 -16.59 6.26
CA ILE A 172 -13.01 -15.81 7.24
C ILE A 172 -11.54 -15.71 6.77
N ILE A 173 -10.97 -14.52 6.88
CA ILE A 173 -9.54 -14.26 6.70
C ILE A 173 -8.85 -14.59 8.03
N GLY A 174 -7.92 -15.56 8.03
CA GLY A 174 -7.20 -15.95 9.24
C GLY A 174 -6.30 -14.85 9.80
N LEU A 175 -5.93 -14.99 11.08
CA LEU A 175 -5.09 -14.01 11.78
C LEU A 175 -3.80 -13.67 11.03
N ASP A 176 -3.09 -14.68 10.51
CA ASP A 176 -1.82 -14.45 9.81
C ASP A 176 -1.98 -13.57 8.56
N ALA A 177 -3.07 -13.77 7.82
CA ALA A 177 -3.37 -12.99 6.62
C ALA A 177 -3.94 -11.59 6.95
N SER A 178 -4.41 -11.37 8.17
CA SER A 178 -4.96 -10.09 8.66
C SER A 178 -3.97 -9.33 9.54
N TYR A 179 -2.81 -9.93 9.85
CA TYR A 179 -1.89 -9.42 10.87
C TYR A 179 -1.45 -7.99 10.58
N ASP A 180 -0.95 -7.73 9.37
CA ASP A 180 -0.45 -6.41 9.00
C ASP A 180 -1.56 -5.36 8.99
N GLU A 181 -2.76 -5.72 8.52
CA GLU A 181 -3.91 -4.83 8.55
C GLU A 181 -4.29 -4.45 9.97
N ILE A 182 -4.35 -5.43 10.88
CA ILE A 182 -4.68 -5.21 12.29
C ILE A 182 -3.59 -4.36 12.95
N TYR A 183 -2.33 -4.68 12.70
CA TYR A 183 -1.20 -3.90 13.22
C TYR A 183 -1.30 -2.43 12.83
N GLN A 184 -1.58 -2.13 11.55
CA GLN A 184 -1.75 -0.76 11.07
C GLN A 184 -2.96 -0.06 11.69
N ARG A 185 -4.08 -0.77 11.87
CA ARG A 185 -5.27 -0.23 12.55
C ARG A 185 -4.95 0.14 14.01
N LEU A 186 -4.30 -0.76 14.74
CA LEU A 186 -3.91 -0.53 16.14
C LEU A 186 -2.88 0.59 16.26
N ALA A 187 -1.88 0.64 15.38
CA ALA A 187 -0.88 1.71 15.35
C ALA A 187 -1.54 3.07 15.13
N LYS A 188 -2.47 3.16 14.18
CA LYS A 188 -3.23 4.39 13.93
C LYS A 188 -4.08 4.81 15.14
N GLN A 189 -4.77 3.88 15.79
CA GLN A 189 -5.56 4.15 17.00
C GLN A 189 -4.66 4.62 18.14
N ARG A 190 -3.51 3.96 18.35
CA ARG A 190 -2.56 4.31 19.41
C ARG A 190 -1.95 5.70 19.15
N SER A 191 -1.57 6.00 17.91
CA SER A 191 -1.06 7.31 17.51
C SER A 191 -2.09 8.41 17.78
N ALA A 192 -3.35 8.23 17.37
CA ALA A 192 -4.41 9.20 17.62
C ALA A 192 -4.64 9.45 19.12
N MET A 193 -4.64 8.37 19.93
CA MET A 193 -4.79 8.47 21.37
C MET A 193 -3.62 9.22 22.02
N LEU A 194 -2.37 8.93 21.62
CA LEU A 194 -1.18 9.59 22.12
C LEU A 194 -1.18 11.07 21.73
N SER A 195 -1.56 11.41 20.50
CA SER A 195 -1.68 12.80 20.02
C SER A 195 -2.72 13.58 20.83
N THR A 196 -3.86 12.97 21.16
CA THR A 196 -4.87 13.60 22.02
C THR A 196 -4.33 13.86 23.42
N ARG A 197 -3.69 12.84 24.03
CA ARG A 197 -3.08 13.00 25.36
C ARG A 197 -1.98 14.06 25.41
N LEU A 198 -1.15 14.12 24.38
CA LEU A 198 -0.14 15.15 24.23
C LEU A 198 -0.77 16.55 24.21
N LEU A 199 -1.79 16.72 23.35
CA LEU A 199 -2.52 17.99 23.24
C LEU A 199 -3.18 18.39 24.56
N ASP A 200 -3.83 17.46 25.27
CA ASP A 200 -4.46 17.70 26.56
C ASP A 200 -3.44 18.05 27.65
N SER A 201 -2.24 17.44 27.60
CA SER A 201 -1.14 17.80 28.48
C SER A 201 -0.67 19.25 28.23
N LEU A 202 -0.37 19.57 26.97
CA LEU A 202 0.07 20.93 26.59
C LEU A 202 -0.96 22.01 26.91
N LYS A 203 -2.26 21.73 26.76
CA LYS A 203 -3.33 22.67 27.10
C LYS A 203 -3.41 22.99 28.58
N ARG A 204 -3.01 22.07 29.47
CA ARG A 204 -3.01 22.34 30.91
C ARG A 204 -1.94 23.34 31.34
N ASP A 205 -0.86 23.42 30.56
CA ASP A 205 0.27 24.29 30.86
C ASP A 205 0.10 25.70 30.24
N ILE A 206 -0.96 25.93 29.49
CA ILE A 206 -1.22 27.20 28.78
C ILE A 206 -2.58 27.75 29.20
N ASN A 207 -2.61 29.01 29.63
CA ASN A 207 -3.86 29.73 29.81
C ASN A 207 -4.44 30.12 28.44
N ILE A 208 -5.54 29.46 28.06
CA ILE A 208 -6.21 29.70 26.78
C ILE A 208 -7.46 30.54 27.08
N PHE A 209 -7.49 31.78 26.60
CA PHE A 209 -8.68 32.62 26.61
C PHE A 209 -9.32 32.61 25.23
N ILE A 210 -10.60 32.20 25.14
CA ILE A 210 -11.37 32.20 23.88
C ILE A 210 -12.45 33.30 23.99
N ASN A 211 -12.31 34.35 23.18
CA ASN A 211 -13.34 35.34 23.07
C ASN A 211 -14.40 34.88 22.05
N LEU A 212 -15.53 34.37 22.54
CA LEU A 212 -16.65 33.90 21.71
C LEU A 212 -17.51 35.03 21.16
N ASN A 213 -17.30 36.30 21.61
CA ASN A 213 -18.09 37.46 21.18
C ASN A 213 -17.47 38.15 19.95
N TYR A 214 -16.50 37.55 19.29
CA TYR A 214 -15.92 38.08 18.06
C TYR A 214 -16.95 37.88 16.93
N GLN A 215 -17.78 38.90 16.68
CA GLN A 215 -18.60 38.98 15.47
C GLN A 215 -17.67 39.37 14.31
N GLN A 216 -17.58 38.55 13.28
CA GLN A 216 -16.89 38.93 12.05
C GLN A 216 -17.51 40.20 11.48
N PRO A 217 -16.70 41.17 11.01
CA PRO A 217 -17.21 42.36 10.33
C PRO A 217 -17.89 42.02 9.02
#